data_094130e14befacee9147710be4a94fd0
#
_entry.id   094130e14befacee9147710be4a94fd0
#
_cell.length_a   1.000
_cell.length_b   1.000
_cell.length_c   1.000
_cell.angle_alpha   90.00
_cell.angle_beta   90.00
_cell.angle_gamma   90.00
#
_symmetry.space_group_name_H-M   'P 1'
#
loop_
_entity.id
_entity.type
_entity.pdbx_description
1 polymer ?
#
loop_
_entity_poly.entity_id
_entity_poly.type
_entity_poly.pdbx_seq_one_letter_code
_entity_poly.pdbx_strand_id
1 'polypeptide(L)'
;VCSLAERFDWFDVLPLKGRRIVVTRPRERAGTLAARLRNLGADVFEYPCIRTVPLVPCPEMEAAVARLTDYEYLAFTSPAGVGCLWDMLERHGSDARALGGVKLVAIGTGTDRELRKHGLRADYIPAVYDAAHLGAGLAEICTGRVLILRAELGSPALTEALDRGKISYDDIHCYTTVYESEYAASLKALIQSGKLDLVTFTS
;
A
#
# COMPACT_ATOMS: atom_id res chain seq x y z
N VAL A 1 15.16 28.08 39.14
CA VAL A 1 14.58 27.72 37.83
C VAL A 1 15.69 27.30 36.87
N CYS A 2 16.85 28.03 36.84
CA CYS A 2 17.96 27.74 35.93
C CYS A 2 18.63 26.36 36.15
N SER A 3 18.66 25.84 37.38
CA SER A 3 19.24 24.52 37.68
C SER A 3 18.42 23.33 37.20
N LEU A 4 17.17 23.54 36.78
CA LEU A 4 16.33 22.52 36.19
C LEU A 4 16.43 22.47 34.65
N ALA A 5 16.95 23.53 34.02
CA ALA A 5 17.09 23.60 32.57
C ALA A 5 17.98 22.45 32.04
N GLU A 6 19.13 22.18 32.69
CA GLU A 6 20.03 21.09 32.31
C GLU A 6 19.42 19.69 32.46
N ARG A 7 18.43 19.53 33.37
CA ARG A 7 17.71 18.25 33.54
C ARG A 7 16.60 18.04 32.52
N PHE A 8 16.10 19.10 31.91
CA PHE A 8 15.03 19.08 30.90
C PHE A 8 15.55 19.30 29.49
N ASP A 9 16.87 19.37 29.29
CA ASP A 9 17.53 19.65 28.00
C ASP A 9 17.52 18.46 27.03
N TRP A 10 16.99 17.30 27.46
CA TRP A 10 16.95 16.10 26.64
C TRP A 10 16.21 16.30 25.30
N PHE A 11 15.26 17.24 25.26
CA PHE A 11 14.53 17.55 24.02
C PHE A 11 15.33 18.48 23.10
N ASP A 12 16.22 19.30 23.66
CA ASP A 12 17.01 20.29 22.92
C ASP A 12 18.20 19.68 22.19
N VAL A 13 18.60 18.48 22.57
CA VAL A 13 19.68 17.72 21.92
C VAL A 13 19.20 16.76 20.82
N LEU A 14 17.90 16.74 20.51
CA LEU A 14 17.37 15.87 19.47
C LEU A 14 17.85 16.30 18.08
N PRO A 15 18.27 15.33 17.23
CA PRO A 15 18.99 15.61 15.99
C PRO A 15 18.20 16.40 14.94
N LEU A 16 16.87 16.37 15.01
CA LEU A 16 15.98 17.11 14.10
C LEU A 16 15.22 18.24 14.78
N LYS A 17 15.64 18.66 15.98
CA LYS A 17 14.98 19.77 16.67
C LYS A 17 14.99 21.05 15.83
N GLY A 18 13.83 21.69 15.74
CA GLY A 18 13.62 22.92 14.96
C GLY A 18 13.52 22.71 13.46
N ARG A 19 13.68 21.46 12.96
CA ARG A 19 13.49 21.12 11.56
C ARG A 19 12.02 20.93 11.24
N ARG A 20 11.54 21.58 10.20
CA ARG A 20 10.19 21.45 9.65
C ARG A 20 10.21 20.53 8.45
N ILE A 21 9.51 19.42 8.58
CA ILE A 21 9.52 18.34 7.59
C ILE A 21 8.11 18.05 7.12
N VAL A 22 7.92 18.04 5.81
CA VAL A 22 6.66 17.60 5.17
C VAL A 22 6.78 16.14 4.78
N VAL A 23 5.78 15.35 5.17
CA VAL A 23 5.60 13.95 4.77
C VAL A 23 4.42 13.88 3.80
N THR A 24 4.66 13.47 2.55
CA THR A 24 3.65 13.47 1.47
C THR A 24 2.98 12.11 1.27
N ARG A 25 3.31 11.12 2.09
CA ARG A 25 2.72 9.77 2.02
C ARG A 25 1.22 9.78 2.26
N PRO A 26 0.46 8.84 1.65
CA PRO A 26 -0.92 8.56 2.04
C PRO A 26 -1.05 8.36 3.55
N ARG A 27 -2.17 8.80 4.13
CA ARG A 27 -2.39 8.81 5.60
C ARG A 27 -2.15 7.45 6.24
N GLU A 28 -2.58 6.38 5.60
CA GLU A 28 -2.45 5.01 6.09
C GLU A 28 -0.98 4.57 6.27
N ARG A 29 -0.06 5.24 5.59
CA ARG A 29 1.39 4.93 5.60
C ARG A 29 2.26 6.02 6.22
N ALA A 30 1.71 7.21 6.45
CA ALA A 30 2.46 8.37 6.97
C ALA A 30 2.86 8.18 8.43
N GLY A 31 1.99 7.60 9.25
CA GLY A 31 2.10 7.59 10.70
C GLY A 31 3.43 7.05 11.26
N THR A 32 3.97 5.97 10.69
CA THR A 32 5.24 5.40 11.18
C THR A 32 6.44 6.32 10.90
N LEU A 33 6.51 6.94 9.70
CA LEU A 33 7.58 7.86 9.35
C LEU A 33 7.44 9.16 10.14
N ALA A 34 6.25 9.73 10.18
CA ALA A 34 5.96 10.95 10.92
C ALA A 34 6.28 10.81 12.42
N ALA A 35 5.88 9.67 13.04
CA ALA A 35 6.20 9.39 14.43
C ALA A 35 7.72 9.31 14.68
N ARG A 36 8.47 8.63 13.81
CA ARG A 36 9.93 8.55 13.92
C ARG A 36 10.59 9.92 13.82
N LEU A 37 10.16 10.75 12.87
CA LEU A 37 10.69 12.10 12.70
C LEU A 37 10.37 12.98 13.91
N ARG A 38 9.14 12.92 14.45
CA ARG A 38 8.75 13.63 15.69
C ARG A 38 9.58 13.18 16.89
N ASN A 39 9.84 11.88 17.03
CA ASN A 39 10.69 11.34 18.10
C ASN A 39 12.14 11.84 18.00
N LEU A 40 12.59 12.24 16.82
CA LEU A 40 13.88 12.88 16.59
C LEU A 40 13.83 14.40 16.77
N GLY A 41 12.69 14.96 17.17
CA GLY A 41 12.51 16.39 17.47
C GLY A 41 12.01 17.26 16.30
N ALA A 42 11.67 16.66 15.16
CA ALA A 42 11.16 17.42 14.02
C ALA A 42 9.72 17.90 14.24
N ASP A 43 9.43 19.10 13.70
CA ASP A 43 8.08 19.60 13.49
C ASP A 43 7.55 19.02 12.15
N VAL A 44 6.64 18.03 12.24
CA VAL A 44 6.23 17.23 11.09
C VAL A 44 4.83 17.59 10.65
N PHE A 45 4.72 17.99 9.40
CA PHE A 45 3.48 18.27 8.69
C PHE A 45 3.13 17.09 7.77
N GLU A 46 1.97 16.50 7.96
CA GLU A 46 1.48 15.42 7.11
C GLU A 46 0.56 15.99 6.05
N TYR A 47 1.04 15.99 4.80
CA TYR A 47 0.32 16.46 3.62
C TYR A 47 0.21 15.33 2.60
N PRO A 48 -0.72 14.39 2.78
CA PRO A 48 -0.94 13.33 1.81
C PRO A 48 -1.29 13.95 0.46
N CYS A 49 -0.49 13.66 -0.56
CA CYS A 49 -0.68 14.18 -1.92
C CYS A 49 -1.55 13.27 -2.78
N ILE A 50 -1.73 12.03 -2.35
CA ILE A 50 -2.54 11.02 -3.03
C ILE A 50 -3.34 10.22 -2.00
N ARG A 51 -4.48 9.71 -2.43
CA ARG A 51 -5.26 8.71 -1.69
C ARG A 51 -5.74 7.60 -2.61
N THR A 52 -5.85 6.42 -2.08
CA THR A 52 -6.43 5.27 -2.76
C THR A 52 -7.94 5.28 -2.61
N VAL A 53 -8.67 5.08 -3.70
CA VAL A 53 -10.15 5.05 -3.72
C VAL A 53 -10.60 3.72 -4.31
N PRO A 54 -11.35 2.89 -3.57
CA PRO A 54 -11.96 1.70 -4.12
C PRO A 54 -12.88 2.03 -5.28
N LEU A 55 -12.84 1.23 -6.34
CA LEU A 55 -13.79 1.26 -7.45
C LEU A 55 -15.03 0.47 -7.04
N VAL A 56 -16.08 1.17 -6.62
CA VAL A 56 -17.33 0.57 -6.14
C VAL A 56 -18.51 1.23 -6.86
N PRO A 57 -19.40 0.46 -7.46
CA PRO A 57 -19.43 -1.01 -7.55
C PRO A 57 -18.35 -1.57 -8.48
N CYS A 58 -17.93 -2.83 -8.25
CA CYS A 58 -16.97 -3.55 -9.06
C CYS A 58 -17.54 -4.95 -9.40
N PRO A 59 -18.43 -5.04 -10.41
CA PRO A 59 -19.11 -6.30 -10.75
C PRO A 59 -18.16 -7.42 -11.15
N GLU A 60 -17.03 -7.07 -11.79
CA GLU A 60 -15.99 -8.04 -12.17
C GLU A 60 -15.36 -8.68 -10.95
N MET A 61 -15.11 -7.90 -9.90
CA MET A 61 -14.58 -8.41 -8.64
C MET A 61 -15.62 -9.27 -7.90
N GLU A 62 -16.88 -8.85 -7.88
CA GLU A 62 -17.98 -9.63 -7.31
C GLU A 62 -18.09 -11.01 -7.99
N ALA A 63 -18.08 -11.02 -9.32
CA ALA A 63 -18.13 -12.26 -10.08
C ALA A 63 -16.91 -13.15 -9.85
N ALA A 64 -15.71 -12.59 -9.72
CA ALA A 64 -14.50 -13.35 -9.45
C ALA A 64 -14.48 -13.91 -8.02
N VAL A 65 -14.90 -13.13 -7.03
CA VAL A 65 -14.99 -13.58 -5.62
C VAL A 65 -16.01 -14.69 -5.46
N ALA A 66 -17.12 -14.66 -6.20
CA ALA A 66 -18.12 -15.74 -6.18
C ALA A 66 -17.60 -17.09 -6.70
N ARG A 67 -16.49 -17.09 -7.43
CA ARG A 67 -15.87 -18.30 -8.04
C ARG A 67 -14.38 -18.42 -7.69
N LEU A 68 -14.00 -18.07 -6.48
CA LEU A 68 -12.59 -18.14 -6.05
C LEU A 68 -11.95 -19.50 -6.22
N THR A 69 -12.72 -20.57 -6.16
CA THR A 69 -12.26 -21.94 -6.40
C THR A 69 -11.75 -22.23 -7.82
N ASP A 70 -12.06 -21.36 -8.79
CA ASP A 70 -11.58 -21.47 -10.16
C ASP A 70 -10.12 -20.98 -10.33
N TYR A 71 -9.58 -20.31 -9.29
CA TYR A 71 -8.24 -19.75 -9.31
C TYR A 71 -7.27 -20.56 -8.46
N GLU A 72 -6.08 -20.80 -9.00
CA GLU A 72 -4.98 -21.38 -8.25
C GLU A 72 -4.29 -20.35 -7.36
N TYR A 73 -4.13 -19.12 -7.89
CA TYR A 73 -3.47 -18.01 -7.20
C TYR A 73 -4.33 -16.74 -7.19
N LEU A 74 -4.26 -16.04 -6.09
CA LEU A 74 -4.80 -14.68 -5.92
C LEU A 74 -3.64 -13.73 -5.65
N ALA A 75 -3.36 -12.84 -6.60
CA ALA A 75 -2.22 -11.94 -6.61
C ALA A 75 -2.61 -10.51 -6.24
N PHE A 76 -1.91 -9.95 -5.27
CA PHE A 76 -2.05 -8.58 -4.82
C PHE A 76 -0.81 -7.77 -5.15
N THR A 77 -0.99 -6.69 -5.91
CA THR A 77 0.11 -5.76 -6.23
C THR A 77 0.26 -4.62 -5.23
N SER A 78 -0.60 -4.56 -4.22
CA SER A 78 -0.52 -3.58 -3.13
C SER A 78 -1.37 -3.97 -1.93
N PRO A 79 -1.13 -3.36 -0.76
CA PRO A 79 -2.02 -3.48 0.40
C PRO A 79 -3.46 -3.04 0.13
N ALA A 80 -3.68 -2.05 -0.76
CA ALA A 80 -5.02 -1.57 -1.08
C ALA A 80 -5.89 -2.65 -1.76
N GLY A 81 -5.29 -3.49 -2.61
CA GLY A 81 -5.99 -4.63 -3.21
C GLY A 81 -6.47 -5.65 -2.17
N VAL A 82 -5.68 -5.87 -1.11
CA VAL A 82 -6.09 -6.71 0.02
C VAL A 82 -7.30 -6.08 0.73
N GLY A 83 -7.25 -4.77 1.02
CA GLY A 83 -8.38 -4.06 1.62
C GLY A 83 -9.66 -4.15 0.79
N CYS A 84 -9.56 -3.95 -0.53
CA CYS A 84 -10.71 -4.09 -1.43
C CYS A 84 -11.35 -5.49 -1.38
N LEU A 85 -10.52 -6.53 -1.33
CA LEU A 85 -11.03 -7.91 -1.17
C LEU A 85 -11.77 -8.08 0.16
N TRP A 86 -11.18 -7.57 1.24
CA TRP A 86 -11.80 -7.69 2.57
C TRP A 86 -13.13 -6.98 2.66
N ASP A 87 -13.19 -5.73 2.19
CA ASP A 87 -14.44 -4.97 2.12
C ASP A 87 -15.50 -5.69 1.26
N MET A 88 -15.08 -6.40 0.22
CA MET A 88 -15.98 -7.20 -0.62
C MET A 88 -16.51 -8.43 0.14
N LEU A 89 -15.62 -9.19 0.79
CA LEU A 89 -16.00 -10.37 1.58
C LEU A 89 -16.98 -9.98 2.71
N GLU A 90 -16.69 -8.92 3.46
CA GLU A 90 -17.56 -8.42 4.53
C GLU A 90 -18.95 -8.02 4.03
N ARG A 91 -19.01 -7.31 2.91
CA ARG A 91 -20.32 -6.92 2.29
C ARG A 91 -21.16 -8.13 1.89
N HIS A 92 -20.53 -9.24 1.55
CA HIS A 92 -21.22 -10.48 1.22
C HIS A 92 -21.40 -11.43 2.43
N GLY A 93 -21.10 -10.97 3.65
CA GLY A 93 -21.21 -11.78 4.87
C GLY A 93 -20.24 -12.95 4.90
N SER A 94 -19.14 -12.85 4.17
CA SER A 94 -18.08 -13.86 4.03
C SER A 94 -16.82 -13.46 4.80
N ASP A 95 -15.89 -14.38 4.96
CA ASP A 95 -14.63 -14.17 5.67
C ASP A 95 -13.45 -14.91 5.01
N ALA A 96 -12.31 -14.96 5.72
CA ALA A 96 -11.09 -15.64 5.25
C ALA A 96 -11.29 -17.08 4.78
N ARG A 97 -12.31 -17.78 5.26
CA ARG A 97 -12.62 -19.16 4.87
C ARG A 97 -12.99 -19.29 3.39
N ALA A 98 -13.49 -18.20 2.78
CA ALA A 98 -13.77 -18.15 1.34
C ALA A 98 -12.50 -18.29 0.49
N LEU A 99 -11.33 -18.01 1.07
CA LEU A 99 -10.02 -18.14 0.40
C LEU A 99 -9.42 -19.53 0.55
N GLY A 100 -10.15 -20.50 1.16
CA GLY A 100 -9.69 -21.87 1.33
C GLY A 100 -9.44 -22.55 -0.02
N GLY A 101 -8.18 -22.97 -0.27
CA GLY A 101 -7.79 -23.62 -1.52
C GLY A 101 -7.13 -22.71 -2.56
N VAL A 102 -7.17 -21.38 -2.38
CA VAL A 102 -6.46 -20.40 -3.23
C VAL A 102 -5.15 -19.99 -2.59
N LYS A 103 -4.04 -20.06 -3.32
CA LYS A 103 -2.74 -19.60 -2.86
C LYS A 103 -2.63 -18.08 -3.00
N LEU A 104 -2.14 -17.41 -1.97
CA LEU A 104 -2.04 -15.95 -1.91
C LEU A 104 -0.67 -15.48 -2.34
N VAL A 105 -0.63 -14.45 -3.18
CA VAL A 105 0.59 -13.88 -3.71
C VAL A 105 0.64 -12.39 -3.41
N ALA A 106 1.75 -11.93 -2.87
CA ALA A 106 1.98 -10.52 -2.57
C ALA A 106 3.20 -10.00 -3.34
N ILE A 107 3.08 -8.80 -3.93
CA ILE A 107 4.20 -8.17 -4.63
C ILE A 107 5.40 -7.89 -3.72
N GLY A 108 5.18 -7.77 -2.43
CA GLY A 108 6.23 -7.49 -1.47
C GLY A 108 5.74 -7.59 -0.02
N THR A 109 6.69 -7.42 0.90
CA THR A 109 6.44 -7.56 2.35
C THR A 109 5.40 -6.58 2.91
N GLY A 110 5.19 -5.42 2.27
CA GLY A 110 4.16 -4.47 2.68
C GLY A 110 2.75 -5.04 2.47
N THR A 111 2.54 -5.73 1.34
CA THR A 111 1.27 -6.39 1.00
C THR A 111 1.06 -7.65 1.86
N ASP A 112 2.11 -8.44 2.09
CA ASP A 112 2.04 -9.60 3.01
C ASP A 112 1.69 -9.16 4.45
N ARG A 113 2.22 -8.01 4.88
CA ARG A 113 1.88 -7.46 6.20
C ARG A 113 0.40 -7.09 6.31
N GLU A 114 -0.20 -6.64 5.22
CA GLU A 114 -1.64 -6.39 5.18
C GLU A 114 -2.46 -7.69 5.27
N LEU A 115 -2.07 -8.73 4.52
CA LEU A 115 -2.67 -10.06 4.66
C LEU A 115 -2.60 -10.59 6.10
N ARG A 116 -1.47 -10.37 6.78
CA ARG A 116 -1.28 -10.80 8.19
C ARG A 116 -2.24 -10.13 9.18
N LYS A 117 -2.71 -8.93 8.91
CA LYS A 117 -3.74 -8.28 9.75
C LYS A 117 -5.06 -9.07 9.75
N HIS A 118 -5.29 -9.81 8.69
CA HIS A 118 -6.45 -10.67 8.52
C HIS A 118 -6.16 -12.16 8.80
N GLY A 119 -5.02 -12.46 9.44
CA GLY A 119 -4.64 -13.82 9.84
C GLY A 119 -4.07 -14.68 8.69
N LEU A 120 -3.81 -14.10 7.52
CA LEU A 120 -3.29 -14.79 6.34
C LEU A 120 -1.83 -14.44 6.07
N ARG A 121 -1.18 -15.23 5.23
CA ARG A 121 0.17 -15.00 4.72
C ARG A 121 0.20 -15.23 3.22
N ALA A 122 1.10 -14.54 2.54
CA ALA A 122 1.39 -14.86 1.15
C ALA A 122 2.16 -16.19 1.06
N ASP A 123 1.74 -17.05 0.15
CA ASP A 123 2.44 -18.29 -0.21
C ASP A 123 3.64 -17.99 -1.10
N TYR A 124 3.58 -16.87 -1.86
CA TYR A 124 4.68 -16.43 -2.70
C TYR A 124 4.88 -14.91 -2.63
N ILE A 125 6.14 -14.50 -2.52
CA ILE A 125 6.60 -13.11 -2.61
C ILE A 125 7.87 -13.13 -3.47
N PRO A 126 7.98 -12.34 -4.55
CA PRO A 126 9.19 -12.30 -5.36
C PRO A 126 10.37 -11.71 -4.58
N ALA A 127 11.60 -12.05 -4.97
CA ALA A 127 12.80 -11.51 -4.35
C ALA A 127 12.97 -10.00 -4.63
N VAL A 128 12.52 -9.54 -5.80
CA VAL A 128 12.45 -8.11 -6.17
C VAL A 128 10.98 -7.70 -6.22
N TYR A 129 10.62 -6.64 -5.49
CA TYR A 129 9.24 -6.23 -5.25
C TYR A 129 8.71 -5.35 -6.38
N ASP A 130 8.59 -5.92 -7.57
CA ASP A 130 7.99 -5.26 -8.74
C ASP A 130 7.08 -6.20 -9.53
N ALA A 131 6.32 -5.60 -10.46
CA ALA A 131 5.33 -6.31 -11.26
C ALA A 131 5.95 -7.33 -12.22
N ALA A 132 7.14 -7.05 -12.76
CA ALA A 132 7.80 -7.94 -13.70
C ALA A 132 8.28 -9.23 -13.02
N HIS A 133 8.95 -9.09 -11.86
CA HIS A 133 9.41 -10.24 -11.09
C HIS A 133 8.26 -11.05 -10.48
N LEU A 134 7.18 -10.36 -10.06
CA LEU A 134 5.97 -11.05 -9.61
C LEU A 134 5.37 -11.91 -10.72
N GLY A 135 5.24 -11.33 -11.93
CA GLY A 135 4.68 -12.03 -13.08
C GLY A 135 5.58 -13.18 -13.55
N ALA A 136 6.89 -12.97 -13.60
CA ALA A 136 7.85 -14.02 -13.97
C ALA A 136 7.79 -15.21 -13.00
N GLY A 137 7.78 -14.94 -11.68
CA GLY A 137 7.68 -16.00 -10.69
C GLY A 137 6.34 -16.74 -10.73
N LEU A 138 5.24 -16.03 -10.92
CA LEU A 138 3.93 -16.66 -11.12
C LEU A 138 3.91 -17.54 -12.37
N ALA A 139 4.53 -17.10 -13.47
CA ALA A 139 4.60 -17.88 -14.70
C ALA A 139 5.41 -19.20 -14.53
N GLU A 140 6.33 -19.26 -13.57
CA GLU A 140 7.10 -20.46 -13.26
C GLU A 140 6.34 -21.45 -12.36
N ILE A 141 5.51 -20.95 -11.42
CA ILE A 141 4.91 -21.77 -10.37
C ILE A 141 3.43 -22.08 -10.61
N CYS A 142 2.74 -21.29 -11.43
CA CYS A 142 1.29 -21.44 -11.69
C CYS A 142 1.05 -22.38 -12.86
N THR A 143 0.12 -23.30 -12.67
CA THR A 143 -0.37 -24.20 -13.73
C THR A 143 -1.84 -23.99 -14.06
N GLY A 144 -2.55 -23.28 -13.19
CA GLY A 144 -3.96 -22.96 -13.30
C GLY A 144 -4.22 -21.50 -13.70
N ARG A 145 -5.20 -20.88 -13.06
CA ARG A 145 -5.64 -19.52 -13.34
C ARG A 145 -5.25 -18.58 -12.19
N VAL A 146 -4.87 -17.35 -12.52
CA VAL A 146 -4.52 -16.31 -11.56
C VAL A 146 -5.62 -15.25 -11.52
N LEU A 147 -6.09 -14.88 -10.31
CA LEU A 147 -6.85 -13.68 -10.10
C LEU A 147 -5.89 -12.56 -9.66
N ILE A 148 -5.91 -11.43 -10.35
CA ILE A 148 -5.09 -10.26 -10.03
C ILE A 148 -6.00 -9.15 -9.51
N LEU A 149 -5.71 -8.65 -8.29
CA LEU A 149 -6.38 -7.47 -7.72
C LEU A 149 -5.38 -6.32 -7.64
N ARG A 150 -5.60 -5.29 -8.45
CA ARG A 150 -4.65 -4.18 -8.57
C ARG A 150 -5.28 -2.81 -8.83
N ALA A 151 -4.45 -1.78 -8.89
CA ALA A 151 -4.85 -0.43 -9.29
C ALA A 151 -5.23 -0.37 -10.78
N GLU A 152 -6.14 0.53 -11.11
CA GLU A 152 -6.51 0.86 -12.50
C GLU A 152 -5.29 1.23 -13.36
N LEU A 153 -4.35 2.00 -12.79
CA LEU A 153 -3.09 2.39 -13.45
C LEU A 153 -1.91 1.49 -13.04
N GLY A 154 -2.16 0.17 -12.96
CA GLY A 154 -1.11 -0.80 -12.65
C GLY A 154 -0.14 -1.01 -13.82
N SER A 155 1.12 -1.39 -13.51
CA SER A 155 2.12 -1.72 -14.54
C SER A 155 1.67 -2.91 -15.38
N PRO A 156 1.78 -2.87 -16.72
CA PRO A 156 1.45 -3.99 -17.58
C PRO A 156 2.46 -5.15 -17.47
N ALA A 157 3.63 -4.93 -16.88
CA ALA A 157 4.70 -5.92 -16.82
C ALA A 157 4.28 -7.25 -16.15
N LEU A 158 3.31 -7.22 -15.22
CA LEU A 158 2.76 -8.43 -14.60
C LEU A 158 2.00 -9.28 -15.62
N THR A 159 1.04 -8.67 -16.33
CA THR A 159 0.20 -9.36 -17.32
C THR A 159 1.02 -9.79 -18.53
N GLU A 160 1.96 -8.96 -19.01
CA GLU A 160 2.90 -9.33 -20.05
C GLU A 160 3.77 -10.55 -19.70
N ALA A 161 4.14 -10.70 -18.44
CA ALA A 161 4.91 -11.89 -18.00
C ALA A 161 4.02 -13.14 -17.98
N LEU A 162 2.77 -13.02 -17.52
CA LEU A 162 1.80 -14.13 -17.54
C LEU A 162 1.45 -14.54 -18.98
N ASP A 163 1.28 -13.57 -19.89
CA ASP A 163 1.03 -13.83 -21.32
C ASP A 163 2.18 -14.61 -21.95
N ARG A 164 3.44 -14.20 -21.70
CA ARG A 164 4.63 -14.95 -22.15
C ARG A 164 4.68 -16.35 -21.58
N GLY A 165 4.26 -16.54 -20.32
CA GLY A 165 4.15 -17.84 -19.66
C GLY A 165 2.91 -18.65 -20.08
N LYS A 166 2.01 -18.07 -20.88
CA LYS A 166 0.72 -18.68 -21.29
C LYS A 166 -0.17 -19.03 -20.10
N ILE A 167 -0.09 -18.25 -19.02
CA ILE A 167 -0.90 -18.41 -17.82
C ILE A 167 -2.21 -17.65 -18.01
N SER A 168 -3.33 -18.32 -17.78
CA SER A 168 -4.66 -17.67 -17.80
C SER A 168 -4.84 -16.82 -16.54
N TYR A 169 -5.42 -15.64 -16.70
CA TYR A 169 -5.69 -14.75 -15.56
C TYR A 169 -6.96 -13.91 -15.76
N ASP A 170 -7.49 -13.43 -14.66
CA ASP A 170 -8.44 -12.31 -14.61
C ASP A 170 -7.74 -11.13 -13.94
N ASP A 171 -7.70 -10.00 -14.66
CA ASP A 171 -7.05 -8.79 -14.21
C ASP A 171 -8.11 -7.77 -13.79
N ILE A 172 -8.28 -7.60 -12.49
CA ILE A 172 -9.36 -6.78 -11.93
C ILE A 172 -8.78 -5.52 -11.29
N HIS A 173 -9.22 -4.39 -11.81
CA HIS A 173 -8.94 -3.09 -11.26
C HIS A 173 -9.92 -2.79 -10.13
N CYS A 174 -9.49 -2.93 -8.89
CA CYS A 174 -10.38 -2.80 -7.72
C CYS A 174 -10.24 -1.46 -7.00
N TYR A 175 -9.26 -0.64 -7.36
CA TYR A 175 -9.09 0.71 -6.82
C TYR A 175 -8.36 1.62 -7.82
N THR A 176 -8.50 2.93 -7.60
CA THR A 176 -7.71 3.94 -8.30
C THR A 176 -6.97 4.84 -7.32
N THR A 177 -5.98 5.58 -7.80
CA THR A 177 -5.25 6.57 -7.02
C THR A 177 -5.63 7.96 -7.52
N VAL A 178 -6.12 8.80 -6.61
CA VAL A 178 -6.50 10.18 -6.91
C VAL A 178 -5.57 11.15 -6.20
N TYR A 179 -5.35 12.30 -6.82
CA TYR A 179 -4.61 13.38 -6.17
C TYR A 179 -5.44 14.01 -5.07
N GLU A 180 -4.77 14.32 -3.95
CA GLU A 180 -5.38 15.01 -2.82
C GLU A 180 -4.99 16.50 -2.87
N SER A 181 -5.98 17.36 -3.00
CA SER A 181 -5.77 18.81 -3.13
C SER A 181 -6.15 19.59 -1.86
N GLU A 182 -6.75 18.92 -0.87
CA GLU A 182 -7.22 19.56 0.37
C GLU A 182 -6.14 20.42 1.03
N TYR A 183 -4.90 19.93 1.02
CA TYR A 183 -3.77 20.59 1.70
C TYR A 183 -2.89 21.43 0.76
N ALA A 184 -3.22 21.51 -0.54
CA ALA A 184 -2.35 22.16 -1.53
C ALA A 184 -2.08 23.64 -1.20
N ALA A 185 -3.10 24.40 -0.77
CA ALA A 185 -2.96 25.79 -0.41
C ALA A 185 -2.07 25.98 0.83
N SER A 186 -2.25 25.15 1.86
CA SER A 186 -1.46 25.20 3.09
C SER A 186 -0.01 24.79 2.85
N LEU A 187 0.22 23.78 2.03
CA LEU A 187 1.56 23.35 1.63
C LEU A 187 2.27 24.44 0.84
N LYS A 188 1.58 25.07 -0.12
CA LYS A 188 2.11 26.20 -0.89
C LYS A 188 2.50 27.36 0.01
N ALA A 189 1.65 27.73 0.96
CA ALA A 189 1.94 28.79 1.92
C ALA A 189 3.16 28.45 2.81
N LEU A 190 3.28 27.20 3.26
CA LEU A 190 4.41 26.73 4.05
C LEU A 190 5.72 26.81 3.26
N ILE A 191 5.73 26.39 2.00
CA ILE A 191 6.89 26.49 1.11
C ILE A 191 7.26 27.94 0.88
N GLN A 192 6.30 28.82 0.56
CA GLN A 192 6.53 30.24 0.29
C GLN A 192 7.03 31.00 1.52
N SER A 193 6.71 30.55 2.72
CA SER A 193 7.19 31.17 3.96
C SER A 193 8.70 31.02 4.20
N GLY A 194 9.38 30.16 3.43
CA GLY A 194 10.80 29.81 3.61
C GLY A 194 11.09 29.07 4.92
N LYS A 195 10.05 28.59 5.61
CA LYS A 195 10.16 27.94 6.93
C LYS A 195 10.16 26.41 6.85
N LEU A 196 10.27 25.84 5.67
CA LEU A 196 10.30 24.41 5.42
C LEU A 196 11.73 23.94 5.14
N ASP A 197 12.21 22.96 5.90
CA ASP A 197 13.57 22.42 5.75
C ASP A 197 13.62 21.23 4.78
N LEU A 198 12.59 20.35 4.79
CA LEU A 198 12.61 19.10 4.01
C LEU A 198 11.21 18.67 3.58
N VAL A 199 11.11 18.13 2.37
CA VAL A 199 9.94 17.40 1.88
C VAL A 199 10.36 15.97 1.57
N THR A 200 9.61 15.00 2.10
CA THR A 200 9.87 13.58 1.82
C THR A 200 8.91 13.08 0.74
N PHE A 201 9.48 12.52 -0.32
CA PHE A 201 8.74 11.78 -1.33
C PHE A 201 9.11 10.31 -1.20
N THR A 202 8.12 9.47 -0.98
CA THR A 202 8.33 8.03 -0.82
C THR A 202 7.24 7.28 -1.57
N SER A 203 7.64 6.32 -2.36
CA SER A 203 6.75 5.34 -3.02
C SER A 203 6.24 4.30 -2.02
#